data_3c00d58fc3fbd046d63c56bafde11ce1
#
_entry.id   3c00d58fc3fbd046d63c56bafde11ce1
#
_cell.length_a   1.000
_cell.length_b   1.000
_cell.length_c   1.000
_cell.angle_alpha   90.00
_cell.angle_beta   90.00
_cell.angle_gamma   90.00
#
_symmetry.space_group_name_H-M   'P 1'
#
loop_
_entity.id
_entity.type
_entity.pdbx_description
1 polymer ?
#
loop_
_entity_poly.entity_id
_entity_poly.type
_entity_poly.pdbx_seq_one_letter_code
_entity_poly.pdbx_strand_id
1 'polypeptide(L)'
;MFTILRHPVDTAISEFYYLQDATWEVNYAPETKDWTVQQYADSRLSNKNFVVRQLVNKPSGLLYEADLELAKEILREKFVIGLMNQMVESVRRFDLYFGFRKTDDTARCVEKILHPDRSSSTDGGTNSHPHPKILEGTPEWGAIARNNYFDIQLYEFALGLFEEQAVLFEEDASV
;
A
#
# COMPACT_ATOMS: atom_id res chain seq x y z
N MET A 1 -6.63 -6.70 13.55
CA MET A 1 -6.78 -5.62 12.53
C MET A 1 -6.35 -6.16 11.17
N PHE A 2 -6.57 -5.43 10.08
CA PHE A 2 -5.98 -5.77 8.78
C PHE A 2 -5.32 -4.54 8.17
N THR A 3 -4.42 -4.76 7.24
CA THR A 3 -3.78 -3.72 6.43
C THR A 3 -3.56 -4.23 5.01
N ILE A 4 -3.56 -3.30 4.04
CA ILE A 4 -3.17 -3.60 2.66
C ILE A 4 -1.91 -2.80 2.37
N LEU A 5 -0.85 -3.51 2.02
CA LEU A 5 0.45 -2.91 1.73
C LEU A 5 0.71 -2.91 0.23
N ARG A 6 1.34 -1.85 -0.23
CA ARG A 6 1.88 -1.67 -1.58
C ARG A 6 3.38 -1.43 -1.47
N HIS A 7 4.14 -1.77 -2.53
CA HIS A 7 5.57 -1.47 -2.54
C HIS A 7 5.81 0.02 -2.27
N PRO A 8 6.67 0.39 -1.30
CA PRO A 8 6.81 1.78 -0.84
C PRO A 8 7.19 2.78 -1.94
N VAL A 9 8.02 2.37 -2.90
CA VAL A 9 8.39 3.22 -4.04
C VAL A 9 7.16 3.50 -4.92
N ASP A 10 6.35 2.48 -5.22
CA ASP A 10 5.13 2.65 -6.01
C ASP A 10 4.10 3.52 -5.30
N THR A 11 4.05 3.42 -3.96
CA THR A 11 3.18 4.27 -3.13
C THR A 11 3.60 5.73 -3.23
N ALA A 12 4.88 6.02 -3.05
CA ALA A 12 5.40 7.38 -3.10
C ALA A 12 5.27 8.02 -4.50
N ILE A 13 5.50 7.23 -5.56
CA ILE A 13 5.31 7.69 -6.94
C ILE A 13 3.84 7.99 -7.21
N SER A 14 2.95 7.10 -6.80
CA SER A 14 1.51 7.30 -6.94
C SER A 14 1.02 8.54 -6.17
N GLU A 15 1.52 8.77 -4.95
CA GLU A 15 1.23 9.96 -4.15
C GLU A 15 1.70 11.23 -4.86
N PHE A 16 2.92 11.23 -5.41
CA PHE A 16 3.46 12.38 -6.15
C PHE A 16 2.53 12.85 -7.27
N TYR A 17 2.06 11.93 -8.10
CA TYR A 17 1.15 12.28 -9.20
C TYR A 17 -0.27 12.60 -8.71
N TYR A 18 -0.74 11.90 -7.69
CA TYR A 18 -2.06 12.13 -7.11
C TYR A 18 -2.21 13.53 -6.53
N LEU A 19 -1.22 14.01 -5.77
CA LEU A 19 -1.27 15.32 -5.11
C LEU A 19 -1.21 16.49 -6.09
N GLN A 20 -0.84 16.27 -7.35
CA GLN A 20 -0.86 17.30 -8.38
C GLN A 20 -2.28 17.69 -8.82
N ASP A 21 -3.25 16.78 -8.65
CA ASP A 21 -4.61 16.94 -9.17
C ASP A 21 -5.68 16.84 -8.07
N ALA A 22 -5.36 16.30 -6.92
CA ALA A 22 -6.30 16.06 -5.83
C ALA A 22 -6.64 17.33 -5.03
N THR A 23 -7.41 18.23 -5.64
CA THR A 23 -7.79 19.56 -5.08
C THR A 23 -8.51 19.51 -3.74
N TRP A 24 -9.03 18.34 -3.36
CA TRP A 24 -9.73 18.07 -2.08
C TRP A 24 -8.78 17.66 -0.96
N GLU A 25 -7.52 17.37 -1.27
CA GLU A 25 -6.53 16.95 -0.27
C GLU A 25 -5.89 18.13 0.44
N VAL A 26 -5.61 17.96 1.73
CA VAL A 26 -4.90 18.96 2.53
C VAL A 26 -3.50 19.23 2.00
N ASN A 27 -2.88 18.20 1.42
CA ASN A 27 -1.53 18.23 0.87
C ASN A 27 -1.54 18.46 -0.66
N TYR A 28 -2.64 18.99 -1.21
CA TYR A 28 -2.70 19.34 -2.63
C TYR A 28 -1.52 20.25 -3.02
N ALA A 29 -0.76 19.84 -4.00
CA ALA A 29 0.51 20.46 -4.39
C ALA A 29 0.62 20.65 -5.91
N PRO A 30 -0.21 21.53 -6.51
CA PRO A 30 -0.23 21.74 -7.96
C PRO A 30 1.10 22.26 -8.53
N GLU A 31 1.90 22.94 -7.70
CA GLU A 31 3.23 23.42 -8.07
C GLU A 31 4.20 22.29 -8.41
N THR A 32 3.91 21.08 -7.99
CA THR A 32 4.76 19.90 -8.27
C THR A 32 4.56 19.33 -9.69
N LYS A 33 3.62 19.89 -10.49
CA LYS A 33 3.38 19.42 -11.86
C LYS A 33 4.61 19.54 -12.77
N ASP A 34 5.43 20.54 -12.51
CA ASP A 34 6.67 20.77 -13.26
C ASP A 34 7.91 20.09 -12.61
N TRP A 35 7.69 19.34 -11.52
CA TRP A 35 8.80 18.67 -10.84
C TRP A 35 9.08 17.30 -11.44
N THR A 36 10.36 16.93 -11.37
CA THR A 36 10.78 15.56 -11.55
C THR A 36 10.51 14.75 -10.27
N VAL A 37 10.43 13.43 -10.40
CA VAL A 37 10.33 12.54 -9.22
C VAL A 37 11.53 12.71 -8.29
N GLN A 38 12.72 13.01 -8.83
CA GLN A 38 13.91 13.32 -8.02
C GLN A 38 13.70 14.57 -7.17
N GLN A 39 13.17 15.66 -7.74
CA GLN A 39 12.88 16.88 -6.99
C GLN A 39 11.83 16.64 -5.90
N TYR A 40 10.80 15.84 -6.20
CA TYR A 40 9.84 15.43 -5.19
C TYR A 40 10.50 14.62 -4.07
N ALA A 41 11.32 13.63 -4.38
CA ALA A 41 12.03 12.82 -3.39
C ALA A 41 12.92 13.66 -2.45
N ASP A 42 13.55 14.71 -2.98
CA ASP A 42 14.42 15.61 -2.22
C ASP A 42 13.64 16.66 -1.42
N SER A 43 12.35 16.80 -1.68
CA SER A 43 11.49 17.79 -1.05
C SER A 43 11.01 17.39 0.36
N ARG A 44 10.31 18.32 1.01
CA ARG A 44 9.60 18.06 2.27
C ARG A 44 8.22 17.45 2.06
N LEU A 45 7.72 17.44 0.82
CA LEU A 45 6.41 16.88 0.49
C LEU A 45 6.45 15.35 0.41
N SER A 46 7.63 14.78 0.11
CA SER A 46 7.82 13.33 0.07
C SER A 46 7.78 12.74 1.48
N ASN A 47 6.80 11.88 1.72
CA ASN A 47 6.77 11.05 2.91
C ASN A 47 7.97 10.08 2.93
N LYS A 48 8.59 9.94 4.10
CA LYS A 48 9.80 9.11 4.27
C LYS A 48 9.57 8.06 5.34
N ASN A 49 9.62 6.79 4.95
CA ASN A 49 9.36 5.66 5.85
C ASN A 49 8.02 5.82 6.59
N PHE A 50 6.97 6.13 5.85
CA PHE A 50 5.67 6.49 6.40
C PHE A 50 5.07 5.35 7.22
N VAL A 51 5.11 4.11 6.71
CA VAL A 51 4.47 2.95 7.37
C VAL A 51 5.16 2.62 8.69
N VAL A 52 6.50 2.54 8.69
CA VAL A 52 7.25 2.32 9.93
C VAL A 52 6.93 3.41 10.94
N ARG A 53 6.95 4.70 10.54
CA ARG A 53 6.65 5.81 11.43
C ARG A 53 5.26 5.73 12.05
N GLN A 54 4.27 5.35 11.26
CA GLN A 54 2.89 5.18 11.75
C GLN A 54 2.80 4.04 12.77
N LEU A 55 3.39 2.89 12.45
CA LEU A 55 3.33 1.72 13.34
C LEU A 55 3.99 1.98 14.69
N VAL A 56 5.17 2.63 14.71
CA VAL A 56 5.91 2.88 15.95
C VAL A 56 5.56 4.22 16.61
N ASN A 57 4.55 4.94 16.08
CA ASN A 57 4.13 6.26 16.57
C ASN A 57 5.30 7.27 16.69
N LYS A 58 6.13 7.36 15.66
CA LYS A 58 7.32 8.24 15.62
C LYS A 58 7.27 9.14 14.36
N PRO A 59 6.42 10.18 14.35
CA PRO A 59 6.16 11.00 13.16
C PRO A 59 7.37 11.80 12.68
N SER A 60 8.38 11.99 13.53
CA SER A 60 9.58 12.76 13.21
C SER A 60 10.84 12.20 13.89
N GLY A 61 11.99 12.76 13.55
CA GLY A 61 13.29 12.31 14.06
C GLY A 61 13.88 11.15 13.29
N LEU A 62 15.03 10.66 13.74
CA LEU A 62 15.73 9.54 13.11
C LEU A 62 15.05 8.22 13.46
N LEU A 63 14.90 7.36 12.46
CA LEU A 63 14.56 5.96 12.65
C LEU A 63 15.83 5.13 12.80
N TYR A 64 15.73 4.09 13.60
CA TYR A 64 16.79 3.13 13.87
C TYR A 64 16.29 1.71 13.58
N GLU A 65 17.20 0.75 13.52
CA GLU A 65 16.85 -0.67 13.32
C GLU A 65 15.85 -1.18 14.38
N ALA A 66 15.96 -0.71 15.61
CA ALA A 66 15.01 -1.04 16.67
C ALA A 66 13.56 -0.59 16.35
N ASP A 67 13.39 0.54 15.65
CA ASP A 67 12.07 1.00 15.21
C ASP A 67 11.51 0.05 14.14
N LEU A 68 12.36 -0.42 13.22
CA LEU A 68 11.96 -1.40 12.21
C LEU A 68 11.55 -2.73 12.84
N GLU A 69 12.33 -3.26 13.75
CA GLU A 69 12.00 -4.52 14.44
C GLU A 69 10.70 -4.41 15.24
N LEU A 70 10.46 -3.28 15.92
CA LEU A 70 9.19 -3.01 16.57
C LEU A 70 8.01 -2.96 15.56
N ALA A 71 8.22 -2.33 14.40
CA ALA A 71 7.19 -2.29 13.35
C ALA A 71 6.87 -3.69 12.81
N LYS A 72 7.88 -4.55 12.61
CA LYS A 72 7.71 -5.95 12.21
C LYS A 72 6.91 -6.74 13.25
N GLU A 73 7.25 -6.57 14.54
CA GLU A 73 6.53 -7.21 15.64
C GLU A 73 5.06 -6.78 15.67
N ILE A 74 4.78 -5.48 15.54
CA ILE A 74 3.42 -4.95 15.49
C ILE A 74 2.64 -5.53 14.32
N LEU A 75 3.23 -5.63 13.12
CA LEU A 75 2.57 -6.26 11.97
C LEU A 75 2.24 -7.72 12.26
N ARG A 76 3.20 -8.48 12.78
CA ARG A 76 3.01 -9.92 13.08
C ARG A 76 1.91 -10.15 14.11
N GLU A 77 1.89 -9.37 15.18
CA GLU A 77 1.00 -9.58 16.31
C GLU A 77 -0.41 -9.01 16.14
N LYS A 78 -0.55 -7.97 15.30
CA LYS A 78 -1.78 -7.18 15.29
C LYS A 78 -2.53 -7.21 13.97
N PHE A 79 -1.88 -7.63 12.87
CA PHE A 79 -2.47 -7.47 11.55
C PHE A 79 -2.61 -8.77 10.75
N VAL A 80 -3.74 -8.90 10.08
CA VAL A 80 -3.85 -9.76 8.90
C VAL A 80 -3.35 -8.95 7.72
N ILE A 81 -2.36 -9.47 7.01
CA ILE A 81 -1.70 -8.77 5.92
C ILE A 81 -2.47 -8.97 4.62
N GLY A 82 -2.67 -7.90 3.89
CA GLY A 82 -3.06 -7.88 2.49
C GLY A 82 -2.01 -7.19 1.64
N LEU A 83 -1.95 -7.56 0.37
CA LEU A 83 -1.03 -7.02 -0.60
C LEU A 83 -1.80 -6.42 -1.77
N MET A 84 -1.46 -5.20 -2.18
CA MET A 84 -2.12 -4.51 -3.29
C MET A 84 -2.01 -5.30 -4.61
N ASN A 85 -0.87 -5.92 -4.87
CA ASN A 85 -0.62 -6.75 -6.06
C ASN A 85 -1.29 -8.14 -5.99
N GLN A 86 -1.84 -8.51 -4.83
CA GLN A 86 -2.61 -9.74 -4.59
C GLN A 86 -3.99 -9.40 -3.98
N MET A 87 -4.65 -8.37 -4.51
CA MET A 87 -5.86 -7.82 -3.92
C MET A 87 -7.00 -8.83 -3.80
N VAL A 88 -7.19 -9.67 -4.82
CA VAL A 88 -8.24 -10.71 -4.82
C VAL A 88 -8.06 -11.67 -3.64
N GLU A 89 -6.84 -12.18 -3.47
CA GLU A 89 -6.51 -13.09 -2.36
C GLU A 89 -6.55 -12.35 -1.01
N SER A 90 -6.11 -11.11 -0.95
CA SER A 90 -6.18 -10.30 0.26
C SER A 90 -7.61 -10.11 0.75
N VAL A 91 -8.52 -9.76 -0.16
CA VAL A 91 -9.96 -9.61 0.17
C VAL A 91 -10.56 -10.95 0.59
N ARG A 92 -10.23 -12.06 -0.11
CA ARG A 92 -10.69 -13.41 0.29
C ARG A 92 -10.27 -13.74 1.72
N ARG A 93 -9.00 -13.49 2.08
CA ARG A 93 -8.48 -13.72 3.43
C ARG A 93 -9.19 -12.89 4.49
N PHE A 94 -9.47 -11.62 4.20
CA PHE A 94 -10.20 -10.74 5.12
C PHE A 94 -11.65 -11.21 5.31
N ASP A 95 -12.32 -11.59 4.22
CA ASP A 95 -13.69 -12.15 4.29
C ASP A 95 -13.74 -13.38 5.19
N LEU A 96 -12.79 -14.31 5.03
CA LEU A 96 -12.70 -15.52 5.85
C LEU A 96 -12.41 -15.22 7.32
N TYR A 97 -11.39 -14.40 7.59
CA TYR A 97 -10.93 -14.12 8.95
C TYR A 97 -11.94 -13.32 9.77
N PHE A 98 -12.60 -12.33 9.15
CA PHE A 98 -13.54 -11.45 9.86
C PHE A 98 -14.99 -11.90 9.72
N GLY A 99 -15.28 -12.94 8.96
CA GLY A 99 -16.62 -13.48 8.78
C GLY A 99 -17.57 -12.48 8.11
N PHE A 100 -17.08 -11.67 7.16
CA PHE A 100 -17.94 -10.72 6.47
C PHE A 100 -19.05 -11.44 5.69
N ARG A 101 -20.30 -11.04 5.92
CA ARG A 101 -21.43 -11.62 5.20
C ARG A 101 -21.39 -11.19 3.73
N LYS A 102 -21.37 -12.18 2.84
CA LYS A 102 -21.55 -11.95 1.41
C LYS A 102 -23.04 -11.84 1.11
N THR A 103 -23.47 -10.68 0.66
CA THR A 103 -24.77 -10.46 0.01
C THR A 103 -24.51 -10.33 -1.50
N ASP A 104 -25.58 -10.50 -2.32
CA ASP A 104 -25.46 -10.31 -3.76
C ASP A 104 -24.93 -8.90 -4.13
N ASP A 105 -25.27 -7.90 -3.32
CA ASP A 105 -24.80 -6.52 -3.50
C ASP A 105 -23.33 -6.37 -3.16
N THR A 106 -22.87 -6.97 -2.06
CA THR A 106 -21.44 -6.93 -1.68
C THR A 106 -20.59 -7.73 -2.68
N ALA A 107 -21.06 -8.87 -3.15
CA ALA A 107 -20.38 -9.67 -4.16
C ALA A 107 -20.20 -8.89 -5.48
N ARG A 108 -21.27 -8.19 -5.94
CA ARG A 108 -21.19 -7.33 -7.14
C ARG A 108 -20.23 -6.14 -6.95
N CYS A 109 -20.23 -5.53 -5.77
CA CYS A 109 -19.34 -4.43 -5.46
C CYS A 109 -17.86 -4.89 -5.47
N VAL A 110 -17.57 -6.02 -4.83
CA VAL A 110 -16.23 -6.62 -4.81
C VAL A 110 -15.77 -6.96 -6.23
N GLU A 111 -16.61 -7.61 -7.03
CA GLU A 111 -16.29 -7.97 -8.42
C GLU A 111 -15.97 -6.70 -9.26
N LYS A 112 -16.76 -5.64 -9.10
CA LYS A 112 -16.52 -4.37 -9.79
C LYS A 112 -15.19 -3.71 -9.39
N ILE A 113 -14.82 -3.80 -8.12
CA ILE A 113 -13.57 -3.20 -7.60
C ILE A 113 -12.35 -4.03 -8.03
N LEU A 114 -12.44 -5.36 -7.93
CA LEU A 114 -11.33 -6.25 -8.20
C LEU A 114 -11.09 -6.50 -9.70
N HIS A 115 -12.15 -6.36 -10.53
CA HIS A 115 -12.10 -6.61 -11.96
C HIS A 115 -12.73 -5.46 -12.75
N PRO A 116 -12.13 -4.26 -12.71
CA PRO A 116 -12.68 -3.07 -13.36
C PRO A 116 -12.87 -3.24 -14.86
N ASP A 117 -12.04 -4.05 -15.53
CA ASP A 117 -12.11 -4.31 -16.97
C ASP A 117 -13.34 -5.13 -17.40
N ARG A 118 -13.98 -5.82 -16.43
CA ARG A 118 -15.22 -6.59 -16.69
C ARG A 118 -16.49 -5.79 -16.48
N SER A 119 -16.40 -4.65 -15.83
CA SER A 119 -17.55 -3.78 -15.61
C SER A 119 -17.70 -2.84 -16.79
N SER A 120 -18.76 -2.99 -17.58
CA SER A 120 -19.13 -2.13 -18.72
C SER A 120 -19.64 -0.73 -18.30
N SER A 121 -19.42 -0.31 -17.05
CA SER A 121 -19.87 0.99 -16.59
C SER A 121 -18.76 2.03 -16.78
N THR A 122 -19.08 3.05 -17.57
CA THR A 122 -18.27 4.26 -17.80
C THR A 122 -18.06 5.13 -16.55
N ASP A 123 -18.64 4.77 -15.41
CA ASP A 123 -18.40 5.37 -14.11
C ASP A 123 -17.21 4.66 -13.45
N GLY A 124 -16.03 5.14 -13.79
CA GLY A 124 -14.77 4.67 -13.24
C GLY A 124 -14.64 4.92 -11.75
N GLY A 125 -15.28 4.08 -10.94
CA GLY A 125 -15.06 4.03 -9.49
C GLY A 125 -13.71 3.43 -9.08
N THR A 126 -12.77 3.34 -9.98
CA THR A 126 -11.40 2.94 -9.68
C THR A 126 -10.56 4.19 -9.46
N ASN A 127 -9.97 4.27 -8.29
CA ASN A 127 -8.96 5.26 -7.90
C ASN A 127 -7.68 5.07 -8.74
N SER A 128 -7.80 5.13 -10.06
CA SER A 128 -6.67 4.99 -10.98
C SER A 128 -6.28 6.37 -11.51
N HIS A 129 -5.20 6.92 -10.97
CA HIS A 129 -4.48 8.01 -11.60
C HIS A 129 -3.39 7.40 -12.50
N PRO A 130 -3.59 7.34 -13.84
CA PRO A 130 -2.58 6.84 -14.73
C PRO A 130 -1.36 7.76 -14.68
N HIS A 131 -0.22 7.21 -14.38
CA HIS A 131 1.04 7.93 -14.33
C HIS A 131 2.16 7.08 -14.96
N PRO A 132 3.27 7.70 -15.40
CA PRO A 132 4.41 6.96 -15.93
C PRO A 132 4.94 5.94 -14.92
N LYS A 133 5.26 4.74 -15.39
CA LYS A 133 5.95 3.74 -14.58
C LYS A 133 7.42 4.13 -14.46
N ILE A 134 7.91 4.18 -13.22
CA ILE A 134 9.32 4.36 -12.92
C ILE A 134 9.90 2.98 -12.64
N LEU A 135 10.86 2.59 -13.45
CA LEU A 135 11.44 1.26 -13.37
C LEU A 135 12.52 1.19 -12.29
N GLU A 136 12.58 0.06 -11.63
CA GLU A 136 13.64 -0.26 -10.69
C GLU A 136 15.01 -0.12 -11.38
N GLY A 137 16.00 0.41 -10.63
CA GLY A 137 17.34 0.69 -11.16
C GLY A 137 17.52 2.07 -11.81
N THR A 138 16.43 2.84 -12.03
CA THR A 138 16.53 4.23 -12.46
C THR A 138 16.95 5.16 -11.31
N PRO A 139 17.57 6.33 -11.61
CA PRO A 139 17.93 7.30 -10.59
C PRO A 139 16.74 7.78 -9.76
N GLU A 140 15.57 7.98 -10.38
CA GLU A 140 14.33 8.41 -9.76
C GLU A 140 13.82 7.36 -8.78
N TRP A 141 13.81 6.09 -9.20
CA TRP A 141 13.46 4.97 -8.33
C TRP A 141 14.39 4.91 -7.11
N GLY A 142 15.71 5.02 -7.37
CA GLY A 142 16.73 5.02 -6.32
C GLY A 142 16.59 6.17 -5.33
N ALA A 143 16.14 7.35 -5.77
CA ALA A 143 15.91 8.50 -4.89
C ALA A 143 14.76 8.23 -3.90
N ILE A 144 13.63 7.72 -4.39
CA ILE A 144 12.49 7.33 -3.55
C ILE A 144 12.86 6.17 -2.62
N ALA A 145 13.58 5.16 -3.14
CA ALA A 145 13.98 3.98 -2.36
C ALA A 145 14.86 4.36 -1.16
N ARG A 146 15.82 5.26 -1.34
CA ARG A 146 16.65 5.76 -0.21
C ARG A 146 15.82 6.42 0.88
N ASN A 147 14.78 7.16 0.51
CA ASN A 147 13.89 7.81 1.46
C ASN A 147 12.99 6.83 2.22
N ASN A 148 12.73 5.66 1.64
CA ASN A 148 11.83 4.65 2.16
C ASN A 148 12.56 3.34 2.53
N TYR A 149 13.81 3.44 2.90
CA TYR A 149 14.67 2.29 3.21
C TYR A 149 14.08 1.34 4.25
N PHE A 150 13.54 1.86 5.35
CA PHE A 150 12.91 1.03 6.38
C PHE A 150 11.55 0.50 5.94
N ASP A 151 10.77 1.28 5.21
CA ASP A 151 9.48 0.80 4.68
C ASP A 151 9.67 -0.33 3.65
N ILE A 152 10.73 -0.29 2.85
CA ILE A 152 11.05 -1.37 1.90
C ILE A 152 11.35 -2.66 2.67
N GLN A 153 12.19 -2.61 3.69
CA GLN A 153 12.49 -3.79 4.51
C GLN A 153 11.25 -4.31 5.26
N LEU A 154 10.39 -3.39 5.72
CA LEU A 154 9.12 -3.78 6.33
C LEU A 154 8.18 -4.44 5.32
N TYR A 155 8.15 -3.96 4.08
CA TYR A 155 7.36 -4.56 3.00
C TYR A 155 7.88 -5.96 2.62
N GLU A 156 9.20 -6.13 2.49
CA GLU A 156 9.81 -7.45 2.27
C GLU A 156 9.46 -8.44 3.39
N PHE A 157 9.51 -7.99 4.64
CA PHE A 157 9.04 -8.78 5.78
C PHE A 157 7.54 -9.11 5.66
N ALA A 158 6.72 -8.15 5.27
CA ALA A 158 5.28 -8.36 5.12
C ALA A 158 4.91 -9.33 3.98
N LEU A 159 5.72 -9.44 2.91
CA LEU A 159 5.57 -10.48 1.90
C LEU A 159 5.70 -11.88 2.52
N GLY A 160 6.75 -12.09 3.33
CA GLY A 160 6.94 -13.35 4.04
C GLY A 160 5.80 -13.64 5.03
N LEU A 161 5.38 -12.63 5.79
CA LEU A 161 4.28 -12.74 6.74
C LEU A 161 2.95 -13.06 6.05
N PHE A 162 2.69 -12.51 4.87
CA PHE A 162 1.52 -12.83 4.06
C PHE A 162 1.49 -14.33 3.71
N GLU A 163 2.62 -14.90 3.31
CA GLU A 163 2.71 -16.34 3.03
C GLU A 163 2.58 -17.18 4.32
N GLU A 164 3.24 -16.80 5.41
CA GLU A 164 3.11 -17.46 6.70
C GLU A 164 1.66 -17.50 7.20
N GLN A 165 0.91 -16.44 6.99
CA GLN A 165 -0.50 -16.34 7.39
C GLN A 165 -1.45 -17.17 6.53
N ALA A 166 -1.01 -17.77 5.42
CA ALA A 166 -1.86 -18.58 4.56
C ALA A 166 -2.58 -19.71 5.30
N VAL A 167 -1.90 -20.32 6.28
CA VAL A 167 -2.45 -21.39 7.14
C VAL A 167 -3.70 -20.99 7.92
N LEU A 168 -3.90 -19.68 8.17
CA LEU A 168 -5.10 -19.17 8.87
C LEU A 168 -6.36 -19.22 7.98
N PHE A 169 -6.20 -19.49 6.69
CA PHE A 169 -7.25 -19.40 5.67
C PHE A 169 -7.40 -20.70 4.88
N GLU A 170 -6.68 -21.75 5.27
CA GLU A 170 -6.93 -23.10 4.79
C GLU A 170 -8.27 -23.55 5.37
N GLU A 171 -9.24 -23.86 4.49
CA GLU A 171 -10.48 -24.50 4.92
C GLU A 171 -10.10 -25.84 5.51
N ASP A 172 -10.56 -26.15 6.72
CA ASP A 172 -10.44 -27.48 7.28
C ASP A 172 -11.06 -28.48 6.29
N ALA A 173 -10.20 -29.22 5.57
CA ALA A 173 -10.61 -30.26 4.62
C ALA A 173 -11.17 -31.49 5.36
N SER A 174 -11.82 -31.27 6.50
CA SER A 174 -12.37 -32.31 7.37
C SER A 174 -13.81 -31.94 7.79
N VAL A 175 -14.75 -32.07 6.86
CA VAL A 175 -16.15 -32.43 7.17
C VAL A 175 -16.66 -33.40 6.12
#